data_ce39cc1d0e2c8c72dee01262c5609fe6
#
_entry.id   ce39cc1d0e2c8c72dee01262c5609fe6
#
_cell.length_a   1.000
_cell.length_b   1.000
_cell.length_c   1.000
_cell.angle_alpha   90.00
_cell.angle_beta   90.00
_cell.angle_gamma   90.00
#
_symmetry.space_group_name_H-M   'P 1'
#
loop_
_entity.id
_entity.type
_entity.pdbx_description
1 polymer ?
#
loop_
_entity_poly.entity_id
_entity_poly.type
_entity_poly.pdbx_seq_one_letter_code
_entity_poly.pdbx_strand_id
1 'polypeptide(L)'
;MGILIRGGRIIDAATGTDKTGDIYLEDGVITEIGEKLKTRDKSDRVINAEGRLVMPGLVDLHVHFRDPGQTQKEDIETGSRAAARGGVTTVVAMPNTTPVIDNPDRVNYVHNKAAQVSGIHVLQAGAITQGERGEQLSDIEGMVKAGIPALSEDGKSVMNTALCKKAMEVARDLDVPIFAHCEDIDLRGAGCMNDDENAKHLGLPGICNAVEDVIAARDILLARETGARLHLCHCSTEGVAKMMEIVKEEGLDNITAEVCPHHFTLTSDDIHKIEPSIDQEKKL
;
A
#
# COMPACT_ATOMS: atom_id res chain seq x y z
N MET A 1 -22.15 24.24 -3.27
CA MET A 1 -23.16 23.28 -2.74
C MET A 1 -22.54 22.62 -1.55
N GLY A 2 -23.14 22.84 -0.38
CA GLY A 2 -22.63 22.29 0.86
C GLY A 2 -23.09 20.85 1.12
N ILE A 3 -22.40 20.19 2.04
CA ILE A 3 -22.79 18.87 2.56
C ILE A 3 -22.81 18.96 4.08
N LEU A 4 -23.96 18.65 4.66
CA LEU A 4 -24.12 18.51 6.11
C LEU A 4 -24.18 17.03 6.49
N ILE A 5 -23.17 16.55 7.19
CA ILE A 5 -23.16 15.22 7.83
C ILE A 5 -23.70 15.42 9.25
N ARG A 6 -24.80 14.74 9.60
CA ARG A 6 -25.54 14.99 10.83
C ARG A 6 -25.51 13.81 11.78
N GLY A 7 -25.23 14.08 13.08
CA GLY A 7 -25.45 13.15 14.19
C GLY A 7 -24.48 11.98 14.26
N GLY A 8 -23.35 12.03 13.56
CA GLY A 8 -22.36 10.96 13.56
C GLY A 8 -21.42 11.03 14.77
N ARG A 9 -20.87 9.89 15.18
CA ARG A 9 -19.72 9.86 16.11
C ARG A 9 -18.46 10.19 15.32
N ILE A 10 -17.94 11.40 15.51
CA ILE A 10 -16.75 11.93 14.83
C ILE A 10 -15.52 11.39 15.56
N ILE A 11 -14.65 10.69 14.84
CA ILE A 11 -13.39 10.16 15.36
C ILE A 11 -12.25 10.71 14.47
N ASP A 12 -11.31 11.40 15.09
CA ASP A 12 -10.09 11.86 14.45
C ASP A 12 -8.90 11.69 15.40
N ALA A 13 -8.04 10.73 15.11
CA ALA A 13 -6.89 10.40 15.92
C ALA A 13 -5.84 11.54 15.96
N ALA A 14 -5.72 12.32 14.87
CA ALA A 14 -4.74 13.41 14.81
C ALA A 14 -5.06 14.55 15.77
N THR A 15 -6.35 14.80 16.02
CA THR A 15 -6.82 15.83 16.96
C THR A 15 -7.26 15.27 18.31
N GLY A 16 -7.29 13.94 18.46
CA GLY A 16 -7.84 13.27 19.64
C GLY A 16 -9.36 13.43 19.78
N THR A 17 -10.06 13.75 18.69
CA THR A 17 -11.51 13.96 18.70
C THR A 17 -12.24 12.62 18.75
N ASP A 18 -13.13 12.45 19.72
CA ASP A 18 -14.12 11.35 19.79
C ASP A 18 -15.41 11.92 20.43
N LYS A 19 -16.33 12.38 19.58
CA LYS A 19 -17.59 12.99 20.02
C LYS A 19 -18.69 12.84 18.99
N THR A 20 -19.95 12.85 19.43
CA THR A 20 -21.09 12.95 18.53
C THR A 20 -21.30 14.40 18.09
N GLY A 21 -21.57 14.63 16.82
CA GLY A 21 -21.78 15.96 16.28
C GLY A 21 -22.10 15.96 14.80
N ASP A 22 -22.12 17.16 14.26
CA ASP A 22 -22.37 17.44 12.84
C ASP A 22 -21.10 18.00 12.19
N ILE A 23 -20.91 17.74 10.91
CA ILE A 23 -19.84 18.29 10.10
C ILE A 23 -20.47 18.99 8.87
N TYR A 24 -20.08 20.24 8.63
CA TYR A 24 -20.45 20.95 7.43
C TYR A 24 -19.25 21.11 6.50
N LEU A 25 -19.44 20.69 5.24
CA LEU A 25 -18.45 20.78 4.18
C LEU A 25 -18.96 21.74 3.09
N GLU A 26 -18.06 22.56 2.58
CA GLU A 26 -18.30 23.46 1.46
C GLU A 26 -17.06 23.50 0.56
N ASP A 27 -17.25 23.32 -0.73
CA ASP A 27 -16.19 23.31 -1.74
C ASP A 27 -15.02 22.33 -1.42
N GLY A 28 -15.38 21.14 -0.89
CA GLY A 28 -14.41 20.09 -0.58
C GLY A 28 -13.67 20.29 0.75
N VAL A 29 -14.01 21.32 1.52
CA VAL A 29 -13.36 21.64 2.80
C VAL A 29 -14.33 21.52 3.96
N ILE A 30 -13.88 20.95 5.09
CA ILE A 30 -14.63 20.99 6.35
C ILE A 30 -14.57 22.44 6.88
N THR A 31 -15.72 23.13 6.86
CA THR A 31 -15.81 24.52 7.29
C THR A 31 -16.34 24.68 8.72
N GLU A 32 -17.01 23.66 9.24
CA GLU A 32 -17.55 23.72 10.60
C GLU A 32 -17.76 22.31 11.19
N ILE A 33 -17.42 22.14 12.47
CA ILE A 33 -17.73 20.93 13.26
C ILE A 33 -18.42 21.41 14.54
N GLY A 34 -19.65 20.95 14.77
CA GLY A 34 -20.45 21.41 15.91
C GLY A 34 -21.64 20.50 16.21
N GLU A 35 -22.54 21.02 17.05
CA GLU A 35 -23.81 20.35 17.35
C GLU A 35 -24.96 21.13 16.71
N LYS A 36 -25.93 20.39 16.15
CA LYS A 36 -27.19 20.96 15.59
C LYS A 36 -26.93 21.99 14.49
N LEU A 37 -25.90 21.73 13.65
CA LEU A 37 -25.65 22.59 12.50
C LEU A 37 -26.83 22.60 11.52
N LYS A 38 -26.96 23.71 10.80
CA LYS A 38 -28.02 23.90 9.79
C LYS A 38 -27.40 23.94 8.40
N THR A 39 -28.20 23.53 7.42
CA THR A 39 -27.88 23.82 6.03
C THR A 39 -27.84 25.33 5.81
N ARG A 40 -26.90 25.80 4.99
CA ARG A 40 -26.73 27.21 4.66
C ARG A 40 -27.50 27.60 3.41
N ASP A 41 -27.73 26.61 2.52
CA ASP A 41 -28.49 26.77 1.29
C ASP A 41 -29.52 25.61 1.12
N LYS A 42 -30.57 25.89 0.34
CA LYS A 42 -31.60 24.87 0.01
C LYS A 42 -31.07 23.73 -0.88
N SER A 43 -29.98 23.97 -1.59
CA SER A 43 -29.32 22.97 -2.43
C SER A 43 -28.34 22.07 -1.67
N ASP A 44 -28.14 22.31 -0.38
CA ASP A 44 -27.21 21.53 0.43
C ASP A 44 -27.71 20.10 0.61
N ARG A 45 -26.79 19.15 0.47
CA ARG A 45 -27.05 17.74 0.72
C ARG A 45 -26.92 17.44 2.21
N VAL A 46 -27.91 16.75 2.78
CA VAL A 46 -27.85 16.25 4.16
C VAL A 46 -27.61 14.75 4.15
N ILE A 47 -26.58 14.31 4.89
CA ILE A 47 -26.26 12.91 5.14
C ILE A 47 -26.57 12.61 6.61
N ASN A 48 -27.56 11.76 6.87
CA ASN A 48 -27.81 11.30 8.23
C ASN A 48 -26.76 10.24 8.61
N ALA A 49 -25.94 10.53 9.62
CA ALA A 49 -24.91 9.67 10.14
C ALA A 49 -25.20 9.18 11.58
N GLU A 50 -26.45 9.32 12.05
CA GLU A 50 -26.84 8.85 13.37
C GLU A 50 -26.55 7.35 13.54
N GLY A 51 -25.86 7.00 14.64
CA GLY A 51 -25.40 5.64 14.90
C GLY A 51 -24.22 5.16 14.05
N ARG A 52 -23.61 6.05 13.24
CA ARG A 52 -22.45 5.74 12.38
C ARG A 52 -21.19 6.45 12.87
N LEU A 53 -20.04 5.89 12.52
CA LEU A 53 -18.73 6.55 12.66
C LEU A 53 -18.53 7.49 11.48
N VAL A 54 -18.01 8.68 11.76
CA VAL A 54 -17.53 9.66 10.77
C VAL A 54 -16.06 9.91 11.07
N MET A 55 -15.21 9.58 10.13
CA MET A 55 -13.76 9.61 10.30
C MET A 55 -13.09 10.07 9.00
N PRO A 56 -11.82 10.51 9.03
CA PRO A 56 -11.05 10.71 7.81
C PRO A 56 -11.08 9.48 6.92
N GLY A 57 -11.07 9.68 5.62
CA GLY A 57 -11.00 8.58 4.67
C GLY A 57 -9.75 7.73 4.88
N LEU A 58 -9.86 6.43 4.66
CA LEU A 58 -8.74 5.51 4.78
C LEU A 58 -7.68 5.80 3.70
N VAL A 59 -6.42 5.57 4.04
CA VAL A 59 -5.29 5.62 3.11
C VAL A 59 -4.75 4.21 2.95
N ASP A 60 -4.69 3.73 1.71
CA ASP A 60 -4.11 2.44 1.36
C ASP A 60 -2.76 2.68 0.69
N LEU A 61 -1.68 2.26 1.36
CA LEU A 61 -0.32 2.53 0.91
C LEU A 61 0.16 1.55 -0.18
N HIS A 62 -0.62 0.49 -0.48
CA HIS A 62 -0.16 -0.56 -1.38
C HIS A 62 -1.31 -1.15 -2.20
N VAL A 63 -1.47 -0.66 -3.44
CA VAL A 63 -2.47 -1.18 -4.37
C VAL A 63 -1.87 -1.46 -5.75
N HIS A 64 -2.54 -2.34 -6.51
CA HIS A 64 -2.16 -2.68 -7.88
C HIS A 64 -3.26 -2.34 -8.86
N PHE A 65 -3.19 -1.17 -9.48
CA PHE A 65 -4.13 -0.78 -10.53
C PHE A 65 -3.77 -1.28 -11.93
N ARG A 66 -2.61 -1.91 -12.07
CA ARG A 66 -2.20 -2.61 -13.29
C ARG A 66 -2.20 -1.76 -14.58
N ASP A 67 -2.28 -0.45 -14.44
CA ASP A 67 -2.31 0.53 -15.52
C ASP A 67 -1.07 1.44 -15.41
N PRO A 68 -0.22 1.44 -16.43
CA PRO A 68 -0.41 0.97 -17.81
C PRO A 68 -0.19 -0.54 -18.03
N GLY A 69 -0.79 -1.04 -19.13
CA GLY A 69 -0.39 -2.25 -19.84
C GLY A 69 -0.91 -3.59 -19.33
N GLN A 70 -1.60 -3.63 -18.19
CA GLN A 70 -2.22 -4.85 -17.66
C GLN A 70 -3.69 -4.63 -17.30
N THR A 71 -4.36 -3.72 -18.00
CA THR A 71 -5.72 -3.26 -17.70
C THR A 71 -6.81 -4.32 -17.82
N GLN A 72 -6.48 -5.49 -18.39
CA GLN A 72 -7.35 -6.66 -18.34
C GLN A 72 -7.47 -7.30 -16.95
N LYS A 73 -6.57 -6.96 -16.02
CA LYS A 73 -6.61 -7.43 -14.63
C LYS A 73 -7.31 -6.43 -13.71
N GLU A 74 -6.96 -5.15 -13.85
CA GLU A 74 -7.49 -4.01 -13.13
C GLU A 74 -7.06 -2.73 -13.85
N ASP A 75 -7.80 -1.63 -13.68
CA ASP A 75 -7.41 -0.30 -14.16
C ASP A 75 -7.62 0.79 -13.09
N ILE A 76 -7.16 2.00 -13.38
CA ILE A 76 -7.25 3.12 -12.43
C ILE A 76 -8.71 3.45 -12.09
N GLU A 77 -9.63 3.38 -13.06
CA GLU A 77 -11.05 3.72 -12.83
C GLU A 77 -11.72 2.69 -11.92
N THR A 78 -11.63 1.40 -12.28
CA THR A 78 -12.30 0.32 -11.55
C THR A 78 -11.70 0.11 -10.17
N GLY A 79 -10.37 0.14 -10.05
CA GLY A 79 -9.67 0.05 -8.77
C GLY A 79 -9.98 1.23 -7.84
N SER A 80 -10.01 2.46 -8.36
CA SER A 80 -10.40 3.64 -7.58
C SER A 80 -11.84 3.56 -7.08
N ARG A 81 -12.76 3.03 -7.89
CA ARG A 81 -14.17 2.81 -7.49
C ARG A 81 -14.30 1.75 -6.40
N ALA A 82 -13.51 0.67 -6.49
CA ALA A 82 -13.46 -0.36 -5.45
C ALA A 82 -12.92 0.21 -4.13
N ALA A 83 -11.80 0.97 -4.17
CA ALA A 83 -11.23 1.65 -3.03
C ALA A 83 -12.24 2.61 -2.37
N ALA A 84 -12.87 3.49 -3.16
CA ALA A 84 -13.89 4.41 -2.68
C ALA A 84 -15.07 3.67 -2.02
N ARG A 85 -15.50 2.53 -2.57
CA ARG A 85 -16.56 1.69 -2.00
C ARG A 85 -16.17 1.13 -0.64
N GLY A 86 -14.87 0.88 -0.41
CA GLY A 86 -14.30 0.45 0.87
C GLY A 86 -14.05 1.59 1.87
N GLY A 87 -14.29 2.85 1.49
CA GLY A 87 -14.01 4.01 2.35
C GLY A 87 -12.56 4.53 2.24
N VAL A 88 -11.79 4.02 1.29
CA VAL A 88 -10.44 4.51 0.98
C VAL A 88 -10.54 5.74 0.08
N THR A 89 -9.87 6.82 0.47
CA THR A 89 -9.89 8.10 -0.24
C THR A 89 -8.54 8.47 -0.86
N THR A 90 -7.50 7.74 -0.49
CA THR A 90 -6.14 7.91 -1.04
C THR A 90 -5.48 6.55 -1.17
N VAL A 91 -4.84 6.30 -2.30
CA VAL A 91 -4.09 5.07 -2.55
C VAL A 91 -2.70 5.38 -3.09
N VAL A 92 -1.74 4.49 -2.83
CA VAL A 92 -0.43 4.48 -3.47
C VAL A 92 -0.34 3.24 -4.38
N ALA A 93 -0.31 3.47 -5.69
CA ALA A 93 -0.21 2.40 -6.68
C ALA A 93 1.26 1.97 -6.88
N MET A 94 1.49 0.66 -6.90
CA MET A 94 2.82 0.08 -7.07
C MET A 94 3.33 0.18 -8.51
N PRO A 95 4.66 0.24 -8.71
CA PRO A 95 5.26 0.56 -10.01
C PRO A 95 5.34 -0.62 -10.98
N ASN A 96 5.01 -1.85 -10.55
CA ASN A 96 5.15 -3.10 -11.31
C ASN A 96 4.12 -3.26 -12.43
N THR A 97 4.04 -2.29 -13.31
CA THR A 97 3.17 -2.23 -14.49
C THR A 97 3.93 -2.60 -15.78
N THR A 98 3.29 -2.50 -16.94
CA THR A 98 3.92 -2.74 -18.24
C THR A 98 3.63 -1.59 -19.21
N PRO A 99 4.57 -0.67 -19.41
CA PRO A 99 5.92 -0.63 -18.85
C PRO A 99 5.95 -0.28 -17.35
N VAL A 100 7.03 -0.66 -16.65
CA VAL A 100 7.29 -0.31 -15.25
C VAL A 100 7.36 1.21 -15.08
N ILE A 101 6.91 1.73 -13.94
CA ILE A 101 6.96 3.17 -13.63
C ILE A 101 8.36 3.51 -13.08
N ASP A 102 9.32 3.75 -13.95
CA ASP A 102 10.73 3.98 -13.65
C ASP A 102 11.28 5.32 -14.17
N ASN A 103 10.40 6.21 -14.61
CA ASN A 103 10.73 7.54 -15.09
C ASN A 103 9.56 8.53 -14.94
N PRO A 104 9.82 9.87 -15.00
CA PRO A 104 8.81 10.90 -14.79
C PRO A 104 7.63 10.84 -15.76
N ASP A 105 7.84 10.48 -17.02
CA ASP A 105 6.77 10.48 -18.02
C ASP A 105 5.70 9.45 -17.68
N ARG A 106 6.11 8.30 -17.14
CA ARG A 106 5.19 7.25 -16.71
C ARG A 106 4.46 7.61 -15.43
N VAL A 107 5.11 8.30 -14.49
CA VAL A 107 4.44 8.89 -13.32
C VAL A 107 3.35 9.87 -13.77
N ASN A 108 3.70 10.79 -14.66
CA ASN A 108 2.75 11.77 -15.19
C ASN A 108 1.59 11.12 -15.95
N TYR A 109 1.82 10.02 -16.66
CA TYR A 109 0.75 9.27 -17.31
C TYR A 109 -0.30 8.81 -16.28
N VAL A 110 0.13 8.18 -15.18
CA VAL A 110 -0.78 7.69 -14.14
C VAL A 110 -1.53 8.84 -13.47
N HIS A 111 -0.83 9.91 -13.07
CA HIS A 111 -1.45 11.08 -12.44
C HIS A 111 -2.48 11.75 -13.36
N ASN A 112 -2.15 11.94 -14.63
CA ASN A 112 -3.06 12.55 -15.60
C ASN A 112 -4.30 11.68 -15.85
N LYS A 113 -4.13 10.36 -15.95
CA LYS A 113 -5.25 9.44 -16.13
C LYS A 113 -6.12 9.40 -14.87
N ALA A 114 -5.53 9.31 -13.69
CA ALA A 114 -6.25 9.33 -12.42
C ALA A 114 -7.09 10.61 -12.25
N ALA A 115 -6.53 11.76 -12.62
CA ALA A 115 -7.26 13.04 -12.58
C ALA A 115 -8.51 13.07 -13.47
N GLN A 116 -8.57 12.23 -14.50
CA GLN A 116 -9.71 12.16 -15.42
C GLN A 116 -10.79 11.17 -14.97
N VAL A 117 -10.40 10.05 -14.34
CA VAL A 117 -11.28 8.90 -14.12
C VAL A 117 -11.50 8.54 -12.65
N SER A 118 -10.64 9.03 -11.74
CA SER A 118 -10.70 8.68 -10.32
C SER A 118 -11.49 9.69 -9.49
N GLY A 119 -12.30 9.19 -8.56
CA GLY A 119 -12.97 9.99 -7.53
C GLY A 119 -12.20 10.08 -6.22
N ILE A 120 -11.00 9.46 -6.13
CA ILE A 120 -10.11 9.47 -4.96
C ILE A 120 -8.72 9.94 -5.38
N HIS A 121 -7.85 10.21 -4.41
CA HIS A 121 -6.46 10.52 -4.68
C HIS A 121 -5.68 9.25 -5.04
N VAL A 122 -5.10 9.22 -6.23
CA VAL A 122 -4.22 8.15 -6.69
C VAL A 122 -2.81 8.71 -6.78
N LEU A 123 -1.95 8.23 -5.91
CA LEU A 123 -0.52 8.50 -5.90
C LEU A 123 0.20 7.31 -6.53
N GLN A 124 1.33 7.56 -7.19
CA GLN A 124 2.09 6.54 -7.89
C GLN A 124 3.48 6.38 -7.27
N ALA A 125 3.83 5.20 -6.79
CA ALA A 125 5.19 4.87 -6.40
C ALA A 125 6.09 4.71 -7.64
N GLY A 126 7.36 5.13 -7.53
CA GLY A 126 8.37 4.93 -8.56
C GLY A 126 9.17 3.65 -8.33
N ALA A 127 9.60 2.98 -9.39
CA ALA A 127 10.49 1.83 -9.29
C ALA A 127 11.89 2.26 -8.82
N ILE A 128 12.52 1.45 -7.97
CA ILE A 128 13.89 1.71 -7.49
C ILE A 128 14.88 1.54 -8.63
N THR A 129 14.71 0.48 -9.44
CA THR A 129 15.63 0.18 -10.54
C THR A 129 14.93 0.24 -11.90
N GLN A 130 15.71 0.47 -12.95
CA GLN A 130 15.18 0.55 -14.31
C GLN A 130 14.55 -0.78 -14.74
N GLY A 131 13.24 -0.72 -15.05
CA GLY A 131 12.45 -1.89 -15.43
C GLY A 131 12.34 -2.95 -14.33
N GLU A 132 12.63 -2.59 -13.06
CA GLU A 132 12.67 -3.53 -11.93
C GLU A 132 13.59 -4.73 -12.20
N ARG A 133 14.79 -4.46 -12.73
CA ARG A 133 15.78 -5.51 -13.04
C ARG A 133 16.84 -5.69 -11.97
N GLY A 134 16.90 -4.80 -10.95
CA GLY A 134 17.90 -4.88 -9.89
C GLY A 134 19.34 -4.56 -10.34
N GLU A 135 19.55 -3.95 -11.52
CA GLU A 135 20.87 -3.73 -12.13
C GLU A 135 21.38 -2.29 -11.95
N GLN A 136 20.51 -1.31 -12.17
CA GLN A 136 20.85 0.11 -12.05
C GLN A 136 19.66 0.93 -11.58
N LEU A 137 19.92 2.02 -10.85
CA LEU A 137 18.85 2.89 -10.37
C LEU A 137 18.07 3.52 -11.52
N SER A 138 16.78 3.73 -11.29
CA SER A 138 15.87 4.48 -12.16
C SER A 138 16.17 6.00 -12.09
N ASP A 139 15.39 6.81 -12.80
CA ASP A 139 15.42 8.27 -12.66
C ASP A 139 14.64 8.71 -11.40
N ILE A 140 15.18 8.36 -10.22
CA ILE A 140 14.55 8.63 -8.92
C ILE A 140 14.30 10.14 -8.75
N GLU A 141 15.29 11.00 -9.02
CA GLU A 141 15.16 12.45 -8.85
C GLU A 141 14.05 13.03 -9.75
N GLY A 142 14.01 12.59 -11.01
CA GLY A 142 12.96 13.00 -11.94
C GLY A 142 11.56 12.55 -11.48
N MET A 143 11.43 11.34 -10.98
CA MET A 143 10.15 10.82 -10.46
C MET A 143 9.71 11.55 -9.18
N VAL A 144 10.64 11.89 -8.28
CA VAL A 144 10.33 12.70 -7.08
C VAL A 144 9.81 14.08 -7.50
N LYS A 145 10.44 14.73 -8.47
CA LYS A 145 9.95 15.99 -9.04
C LYS A 145 8.57 15.84 -9.71
N ALA A 146 8.25 14.67 -10.24
CA ALA A 146 6.93 14.35 -10.79
C ALA A 146 5.90 13.99 -9.71
N GLY A 147 6.29 13.92 -8.42
CA GLY A 147 5.39 13.82 -7.29
C GLY A 147 5.14 12.39 -6.79
N ILE A 148 6.08 11.47 -6.93
CA ILE A 148 5.97 10.16 -6.29
C ILE A 148 6.04 10.30 -4.76
N PRO A 149 5.20 9.57 -4.00
CA PRO A 149 5.26 9.57 -2.54
C PRO A 149 6.27 8.57 -1.97
N ALA A 150 6.68 7.57 -2.75
CA ALA A 150 7.54 6.48 -2.33
C ALA A 150 8.26 5.83 -3.52
N LEU A 151 9.29 5.05 -3.20
CA LEU A 151 9.98 4.14 -4.13
C LEU A 151 9.64 2.70 -3.76
N SER A 152 9.53 1.81 -4.74
CA SER A 152 9.33 0.38 -4.50
C SER A 152 9.96 -0.46 -5.62
N GLU A 153 10.29 -1.70 -5.30
CA GLU A 153 10.64 -2.75 -6.27
C GLU A 153 9.61 -3.89 -6.15
N ASP A 154 8.33 -3.53 -6.06
CA ASP A 154 7.26 -4.43 -5.68
C ASP A 154 7.12 -5.66 -6.58
N GLY A 155 6.83 -6.81 -5.93
CA GLY A 155 6.84 -8.13 -6.57
C GLY A 155 8.24 -8.68 -6.81
N LYS A 156 9.27 -7.94 -6.41
CA LYS A 156 10.69 -8.28 -6.43
C LYS A 156 11.39 -7.61 -5.25
N SER A 157 12.64 -7.95 -5.06
CA SER A 157 13.54 -7.22 -4.16
C SER A 157 14.77 -6.75 -4.92
N VAL A 158 15.37 -5.65 -4.53
CA VAL A 158 16.71 -5.30 -5.02
C VAL A 158 17.71 -6.27 -4.38
N MET A 159 18.01 -7.39 -5.06
CA MET A 159 18.85 -8.46 -4.50
C MET A 159 20.30 -8.02 -4.25
N ASN A 160 20.81 -7.09 -5.04
CA ASN A 160 22.14 -6.52 -4.83
C ASN A 160 22.12 -5.56 -3.62
N THR A 161 22.67 -5.99 -2.49
CA THR A 161 22.71 -5.21 -1.24
C THR A 161 23.41 -3.85 -1.40
N ALA A 162 24.49 -3.77 -2.20
CA ALA A 162 25.20 -2.50 -2.42
C ALA A 162 24.32 -1.51 -3.22
N LEU A 163 23.58 -1.98 -4.21
CA LEU A 163 22.64 -1.17 -4.97
C LEU A 163 21.45 -0.74 -4.10
N CYS A 164 20.92 -1.64 -3.25
CA CYS A 164 19.86 -1.34 -2.29
C CYS A 164 20.30 -0.23 -1.32
N LYS A 165 21.50 -0.34 -0.73
CA LYS A 165 22.07 0.71 0.13
C LYS A 165 22.17 2.05 -0.60
N LYS A 166 22.69 2.05 -1.83
CA LYS A 166 22.76 3.27 -2.64
C LYS A 166 21.38 3.88 -2.92
N ALA A 167 20.37 3.03 -3.21
CA ALA A 167 19.00 3.51 -3.38
C ALA A 167 18.47 4.18 -2.10
N MET A 168 18.72 3.59 -0.93
CA MET A 168 18.34 4.16 0.37
C MET A 168 19.03 5.50 0.64
N GLU A 169 20.30 5.65 0.32
CA GLU A 169 21.03 6.92 0.45
C GLU A 169 20.39 8.01 -0.43
N VAL A 170 20.08 7.70 -1.69
CA VAL A 170 19.40 8.63 -2.61
C VAL A 170 17.99 8.96 -2.11
N ALA A 171 17.23 7.97 -1.67
CA ALA A 171 15.87 8.14 -1.14
C ALA A 171 15.85 9.05 0.10
N ARG A 172 16.80 8.86 1.02
CA ARG A 172 17.00 9.75 2.18
C ARG A 172 17.27 11.19 1.77
N ASP A 173 18.19 11.40 0.83
CA ASP A 173 18.60 12.75 0.40
C ASP A 173 17.46 13.49 -0.32
N LEU A 174 16.53 12.75 -0.93
CA LEU A 174 15.32 13.27 -1.58
C LEU A 174 14.08 13.25 -0.69
N ASP A 175 14.22 12.83 0.56
CA ASP A 175 13.13 12.72 1.55
C ASP A 175 11.94 11.88 1.07
N VAL A 176 12.19 10.74 0.43
CA VAL A 176 11.15 9.77 0.04
C VAL A 176 11.39 8.42 0.72
N PRO A 177 10.34 7.73 1.21
CA PRO A 177 10.47 6.39 1.77
C PRO A 177 10.69 5.33 0.70
N ILE A 178 11.30 4.21 1.11
CA ILE A 178 11.31 2.98 0.33
C ILE A 178 10.25 2.04 0.90
N PHE A 179 9.37 1.56 0.03
CA PHE A 179 8.37 0.53 0.30
C PHE A 179 8.95 -0.81 -0.18
N ALA A 180 9.39 -1.62 0.77
CA ALA A 180 10.14 -2.84 0.50
C ALA A 180 9.23 -4.06 0.41
N HIS A 181 9.24 -4.71 -0.76
CA HIS A 181 8.74 -6.08 -0.92
C HIS A 181 9.82 -7.04 -0.43
N CYS A 182 9.61 -7.67 0.71
CA CYS A 182 10.62 -8.50 1.34
C CYS A 182 10.53 -9.95 0.84
N GLU A 183 11.21 -10.25 -0.24
CA GLU A 183 11.26 -11.60 -0.80
C GLU A 183 12.64 -11.91 -1.35
N ASP A 184 13.33 -12.91 -0.78
CA ASP A 184 14.54 -13.46 -1.37
C ASP A 184 14.16 -14.38 -2.53
N ILE A 185 14.35 -13.87 -3.76
CA ILE A 185 13.91 -14.53 -5.00
C ILE A 185 14.64 -15.85 -5.21
N ASP A 186 15.92 -15.93 -4.85
CA ASP A 186 16.72 -17.13 -5.00
C ASP A 186 16.29 -18.22 -3.99
N LEU A 187 16.01 -17.81 -2.77
CA LEU A 187 15.53 -18.72 -1.71
C LEU A 187 14.09 -19.16 -1.93
N ARG A 188 13.22 -18.30 -2.46
CA ARG A 188 11.84 -18.65 -2.81
C ARG A 188 11.77 -19.74 -3.87
N GLY A 189 12.63 -19.68 -4.89
CA GLY A 189 12.63 -20.62 -6.01
C GLY A 189 11.25 -20.72 -6.68
N ALA A 190 10.72 -21.95 -6.79
CA ALA A 190 9.40 -22.24 -7.35
C ALA A 190 8.26 -22.24 -6.30
N GLY A 191 8.51 -21.81 -5.07
CA GLY A 191 7.53 -21.80 -3.99
C GLY A 191 6.29 -20.96 -4.35
N CYS A 192 5.10 -21.40 -3.94
CA CYS A 192 3.84 -20.77 -4.29
C CYS A 192 2.86 -20.61 -3.11
N MET A 193 3.16 -21.17 -1.96
CA MET A 193 2.41 -21.02 -0.72
C MET A 193 3.32 -21.23 0.48
N ASN A 194 2.84 -20.96 1.70
CA ASN A 194 3.61 -21.19 2.92
C ASN A 194 4.09 -22.65 3.01
N ASP A 195 5.35 -22.87 3.46
CA ASP A 195 5.91 -24.22 3.66
C ASP A 195 5.41 -24.83 4.98
N ASP A 196 4.27 -25.48 4.90
CA ASP A 196 3.60 -26.13 6.01
C ASP A 196 3.02 -27.51 5.61
N GLU A 197 2.27 -28.13 6.52
CA GLU A 197 1.64 -29.43 6.27
C GLU A 197 0.58 -29.35 5.13
N ASN A 198 -0.05 -28.20 4.90
CA ASN A 198 -1.01 -28.01 3.81
C ASN A 198 -0.31 -28.01 2.45
N ALA A 199 0.85 -27.35 2.34
CA ALA A 199 1.67 -27.40 1.12
C ALA A 199 2.07 -28.84 0.78
N LYS A 200 2.51 -29.59 1.78
CA LYS A 200 2.87 -31.02 1.62
C LYS A 200 1.67 -31.86 1.20
N HIS A 201 0.53 -31.66 1.85
CA HIS A 201 -0.72 -32.37 1.52
C HIS A 201 -1.18 -32.10 0.08
N LEU A 202 -1.08 -30.85 -0.38
CA LEU A 202 -1.45 -30.44 -1.73
C LEU A 202 -0.38 -30.78 -2.79
N GLY A 203 0.81 -31.22 -2.36
CA GLY A 203 1.94 -31.48 -3.26
C GLY A 203 2.47 -30.22 -3.95
N LEU A 204 2.33 -29.06 -3.31
CA LEU A 204 2.79 -27.77 -3.81
C LEU A 204 4.14 -27.38 -3.18
N PRO A 205 5.01 -26.67 -3.94
CA PRO A 205 6.26 -26.19 -3.40
C PRO A 205 6.03 -25.09 -2.36
N GLY A 206 6.62 -25.27 -1.16
CA GLY A 206 6.50 -24.30 -0.07
C GLY A 206 7.46 -23.12 -0.19
N ILE A 207 7.10 -22.01 0.46
CA ILE A 207 7.92 -20.82 0.68
C ILE A 207 8.24 -20.79 2.17
N CYS A 208 9.51 -20.94 2.54
CA CYS A 208 9.91 -20.89 3.95
C CYS A 208 9.92 -19.42 4.44
N ASN A 209 9.70 -19.22 5.75
CA ASN A 209 9.65 -17.88 6.35
C ASN A 209 10.95 -17.09 6.14
N ALA A 210 12.10 -17.76 6.04
CA ALA A 210 13.37 -17.11 5.78
C ALA A 210 13.41 -16.29 4.47
N VAL A 211 12.54 -16.59 3.51
CA VAL A 211 12.41 -15.82 2.25
C VAL A 211 12.08 -14.36 2.55
N GLU A 212 11.16 -14.10 3.46
CA GLU A 212 10.78 -12.75 3.91
C GLU A 212 11.78 -12.23 4.96
N ASP A 213 12.12 -13.03 5.96
CA ASP A 213 12.90 -12.63 7.12
C ASP A 213 14.29 -12.10 6.76
N VAL A 214 14.99 -12.75 5.80
CA VAL A 214 16.36 -12.38 5.40
C VAL A 214 16.37 -11.00 4.71
N ILE A 215 15.43 -10.73 3.83
CA ILE A 215 15.34 -9.43 3.14
C ILE A 215 14.91 -8.34 4.11
N ALA A 216 13.91 -8.61 4.96
CA ALA A 216 13.48 -7.65 5.98
C ALA A 216 14.62 -7.27 6.93
N ALA A 217 15.37 -8.28 7.46
CA ALA A 217 16.53 -8.03 8.32
C ALA A 217 17.60 -7.19 7.62
N ARG A 218 17.93 -7.52 6.36
CA ARG A 218 18.88 -6.75 5.55
C ARG A 218 18.44 -5.30 5.41
N ASP A 219 17.19 -5.08 5.03
CA ASP A 219 16.69 -3.75 4.73
C ASP A 219 16.55 -2.89 6.00
N ILE A 220 16.16 -3.48 7.14
CA ILE A 220 16.19 -2.81 8.45
C ILE A 220 17.63 -2.35 8.81
N LEU A 221 18.62 -3.22 8.64
CA LEU A 221 20.03 -2.88 8.93
C LEU A 221 20.54 -1.76 8.01
N LEU A 222 20.18 -1.78 6.73
CA LEU A 222 20.56 -0.74 5.77
C LEU A 222 19.84 0.58 6.08
N ALA A 223 18.56 0.56 6.43
CA ALA A 223 17.81 1.76 6.81
C ALA A 223 18.36 2.39 8.09
N ARG A 224 18.75 1.58 9.08
CA ARG A 224 19.43 2.03 10.29
C ARG A 224 20.77 2.70 9.99
N GLU A 225 21.58 2.09 9.12
CA GLU A 225 22.90 2.60 8.72
C GLU A 225 22.80 3.89 7.90
N THR A 226 21.85 3.97 6.98
CA THR A 226 21.71 5.09 6.05
C THR A 226 20.86 6.24 6.59
N GLY A 227 19.98 5.96 7.55
CA GLY A 227 18.96 6.90 8.01
C GLY A 227 17.79 7.07 7.04
N ALA A 228 17.66 6.21 6.02
CA ALA A 228 16.54 6.23 5.09
C ALA A 228 15.21 5.86 5.77
N ARG A 229 14.09 6.39 5.26
CA ARG A 229 12.77 5.94 5.68
C ARG A 229 12.44 4.64 4.95
N LEU A 230 12.11 3.61 5.74
CA LEU A 230 11.77 2.27 5.24
C LEU A 230 10.36 1.90 5.70
N HIS A 231 9.58 1.35 4.79
CA HIS A 231 8.30 0.73 5.08
C HIS A 231 8.31 -0.71 4.55
N LEU A 232 8.21 -1.69 5.44
CA LEU A 232 8.10 -3.10 5.06
C LEU A 232 6.67 -3.42 4.68
N CYS A 233 6.45 -3.78 3.42
CA CYS A 233 5.11 -4.06 2.88
C CYS A 233 4.65 -5.47 3.25
N HIS A 234 3.32 -5.62 3.47
CA HIS A 234 2.61 -6.90 3.59
C HIS A 234 3.37 -7.99 4.37
N CYS A 235 3.91 -7.64 5.55
CA CYS A 235 4.65 -8.57 6.42
C CYS A 235 3.75 -9.73 6.85
N SER A 236 4.25 -10.95 6.71
CA SER A 236 3.48 -12.17 6.95
C SER A 236 4.11 -13.13 7.96
N THR A 237 5.38 -12.91 8.35
CA THR A 237 6.11 -13.83 9.21
C THR A 237 6.20 -13.36 10.66
N GLU A 238 6.26 -14.31 11.59
CA GLU A 238 6.58 -14.04 13.00
C GLU A 238 7.97 -13.42 13.17
N GLY A 239 8.92 -13.80 12.28
CA GLY A 239 10.29 -13.27 12.29
C GLY A 239 10.30 -11.77 12.10
N VAL A 240 9.61 -11.27 11.08
CA VAL A 240 9.49 -9.83 10.82
C VAL A 240 8.74 -9.13 11.94
N ALA A 241 7.68 -9.71 12.48
CA ALA A 241 6.96 -9.11 13.61
C ALA A 241 7.88 -8.87 14.82
N LYS A 242 8.72 -9.86 15.17
CA LYS A 242 9.73 -9.72 16.25
C LYS A 242 10.81 -8.67 15.93
N MET A 243 11.26 -8.59 14.68
CA MET A 243 12.19 -7.54 14.26
C MET A 243 11.58 -6.15 14.45
N MET A 244 10.30 -5.98 14.12
CA MET A 244 9.59 -4.70 14.29
C MET A 244 9.35 -4.35 15.76
N GLU A 245 9.20 -5.33 16.66
CA GLU A 245 9.21 -5.07 18.11
C GLU A 245 10.54 -4.46 18.55
N ILE A 246 11.67 -5.03 18.11
CA ILE A 246 13.02 -4.49 18.39
C ILE A 246 13.20 -3.09 17.79
N VAL A 247 12.81 -2.88 16.55
CA VAL A 247 12.84 -1.57 15.88
C VAL A 247 12.11 -0.50 16.71
N LYS A 248 10.93 -0.85 17.24
CA LYS A 248 10.14 0.03 18.09
C LYS A 248 10.79 0.27 19.46
N GLU A 249 11.35 -0.77 20.08
CA GLU A 249 12.07 -0.64 21.38
C GLU A 249 13.33 0.22 21.26
N GLU A 250 14.03 0.16 20.13
CA GLU A 250 15.19 1.00 19.83
C GLU A 250 14.83 2.44 19.41
N GLY A 251 13.55 2.77 19.25
CA GLY A 251 13.08 4.10 18.86
C GLY A 251 13.44 4.48 17.42
N LEU A 252 13.49 3.53 16.51
CA LEU A 252 13.79 3.76 15.08
C LEU A 252 12.52 4.18 14.33
N ASP A 253 12.05 5.40 14.54
CA ASP A 253 10.79 5.93 14.00
C ASP A 253 10.77 6.05 12.46
N ASN A 254 11.94 5.94 11.81
CA ASN A 254 12.06 5.95 10.35
C ASN A 254 11.76 4.59 9.69
N ILE A 255 11.46 3.55 10.49
CA ILE A 255 11.15 2.19 9.99
C ILE A 255 9.74 1.83 10.44
N THR A 256 8.90 1.47 9.48
CA THR A 256 7.50 1.08 9.69
C THR A 256 7.19 -0.21 8.92
N ALA A 257 6.06 -0.83 9.20
CA ALA A 257 5.60 -2.03 8.51
C ALA A 257 4.08 -2.06 8.37
N GLU A 258 3.59 -2.84 7.44
CA GLU A 258 2.17 -3.09 7.23
C GLU A 258 1.85 -4.58 7.11
N VAL A 259 0.58 -4.91 7.32
CA VAL A 259 0.01 -6.23 7.04
C VAL A 259 -1.23 -6.09 6.18
N CYS A 260 -1.51 -7.11 5.36
CA CYS A 260 -2.75 -7.15 4.60
C CYS A 260 -3.91 -7.69 5.45
N PRO A 261 -5.17 -7.33 5.14
CA PRO A 261 -6.35 -7.85 5.85
C PRO A 261 -6.41 -9.37 5.89
N HIS A 262 -5.96 -10.07 4.86
CA HIS A 262 -5.95 -11.53 4.84
C HIS A 262 -4.94 -12.15 5.81
N HIS A 263 -3.85 -11.45 6.19
CA HIS A 263 -2.86 -11.96 7.16
C HIS A 263 -3.44 -12.16 8.57
N PHE A 264 -4.51 -11.46 8.93
CA PHE A 264 -5.16 -11.60 10.23
C PHE A 264 -6.60 -12.16 10.16
N THR A 265 -7.06 -12.58 8.97
CA THR A 265 -8.40 -13.15 8.77
C THR A 265 -8.41 -14.55 8.18
N LEU A 266 -7.35 -14.94 7.47
CA LEU A 266 -7.20 -16.24 6.81
C LEU A 266 -5.94 -16.95 7.29
N THR A 267 -5.95 -18.27 7.18
CA THR A 267 -4.81 -19.15 7.41
C THR A 267 -4.65 -20.13 6.25
N SER A 268 -3.53 -20.86 6.20
CA SER A 268 -3.32 -21.91 5.20
C SER A 268 -4.38 -23.02 5.26
N ASP A 269 -5.05 -23.22 6.41
CA ASP A 269 -6.15 -24.17 6.55
C ASP A 269 -7.38 -23.79 5.71
N ASP A 270 -7.53 -22.53 5.32
CA ASP A 270 -8.64 -22.08 4.50
C ASP A 270 -8.54 -22.56 3.04
N ILE A 271 -7.34 -22.95 2.57
CA ILE A 271 -7.11 -23.48 1.22
C ILE A 271 -7.86 -24.79 1.01
N HIS A 272 -7.94 -25.66 2.00
CA HIS A 272 -8.69 -26.91 1.93
C HIS A 272 -10.20 -26.72 1.73
N LYS A 273 -10.74 -25.60 2.17
CA LYS A 273 -12.18 -25.28 2.02
C LYS A 273 -12.54 -24.92 0.58
N ILE A 274 -11.55 -24.56 -0.26
CA ILE A 274 -11.72 -24.12 -1.64
C ILE A 274 -11.49 -25.26 -2.64
N GLU A 275 -10.86 -26.36 -2.23
CA GLU A 275 -10.48 -27.49 -3.06
C GLU A 275 -11.61 -28.15 -3.90
N PRO A 276 -12.86 -28.27 -3.42
CA PRO A 276 -13.92 -28.96 -4.17
C PRO A 276 -14.37 -28.25 -5.47
N SER A 277 -13.93 -27.03 -5.71
CA SER A 277 -14.34 -26.24 -6.87
C SER A 277 -13.31 -26.14 -7.97
N ILE A 278 -12.12 -26.70 -7.79
CA ILE A 278 -11.09 -26.73 -8.83
C ILE A 278 -11.38 -27.92 -9.75
N ASP A 279 -11.98 -27.63 -10.89
CA ASP A 279 -12.27 -28.59 -11.95
C ASP A 279 -10.95 -29.27 -12.37
N GLN A 280 -10.78 -30.55 -12.09
CA GLN A 280 -9.56 -31.31 -12.36
C GLN A 280 -9.21 -31.39 -13.85
N GLU A 281 -10.08 -30.91 -14.75
CA GLU A 281 -9.89 -30.92 -16.19
C GLU A 281 -9.07 -29.74 -16.73
N LYS A 282 -8.77 -28.72 -15.90
CA LYS A 282 -7.89 -27.62 -16.31
C LYS A 282 -6.47 -27.83 -15.78
N LYS A 283 -5.81 -28.87 -16.27
CA LYS A 283 -4.34 -28.92 -16.26
C LYS A 283 -3.83 -27.81 -17.17
N LEU A 284 -3.27 -26.77 -16.58
CA LEU A 284 -2.39 -25.83 -17.27
C LEU A 284 -1.13 -26.51 -17.76
#